data_e9aad4767a87d63a5e532f28e2955de6
#
_entry.id   e9aad4767a87d63a5e532f28e2955de6
#
_cell.length_a   1.000
_cell.length_b   1.000
_cell.length_c   1.000
_cell.angle_alpha   90.00
_cell.angle_beta   90.00
_cell.angle_gamma   90.00
#
_symmetry.space_group_name_H-M   'P 1'
#
loop_
_entity.id
_entity.type
_entity.pdbx_description
1 polymer ?
#
loop_
_entity_poly.entity_id
_entity_poly.type
_entity_poly.pdbx_seq_one_letter_code
_entity_poly.pdbx_strand_id
1 'polypeptide(L)'
;MEDEQIVGCNGFYARHTLKRFLDAQSRLKRSRLALYPLPAHLWLDHIRCVGLETLDVALERRDISVSSFHPQSFQYSLFEGTKTSQGRWTAAYYRRCVDTAAALGCSTLCIEPAGSLLDRSPQEQWRNLVEQVAGLCAYARQHGVQVCVQTVTRAESGLLRTLEELLRLLEEVPDACAVLDTVPASQAGESISLWFSALGEKIRHVRFRDGRTDGGRIWGEGVYPFHSYGAQLLEVPYTGTVSLCGV
;
A
#
# COMPACT_ATOMS: atom_id res chain seq x y z
N MET A 1 17.02 -0.18 -12.76
CA MET A 1 15.58 -0.48 -12.67
C MET A 1 15.09 -0.91 -14.04
N GLU A 2 14.45 -2.06 -14.13
CA GLU A 2 13.93 -2.64 -15.36
C GLU A 2 12.52 -2.11 -15.65
N ASP A 3 12.12 -2.02 -16.93
CA ASP A 3 10.79 -1.54 -17.33
C ASP A 3 9.65 -2.40 -16.71
N GLU A 4 9.87 -3.68 -16.51
CA GLU A 4 8.93 -4.62 -15.89
C GLU A 4 8.68 -4.36 -14.39
N GLN A 5 9.55 -3.61 -13.72
CA GLN A 5 9.34 -3.22 -12.32
C GLN A 5 8.30 -2.10 -12.19
N ILE A 6 8.09 -1.32 -13.26
CA ILE A 6 7.07 -0.27 -13.28
C ILE A 6 5.71 -0.90 -13.55
N VAL A 7 4.82 -0.81 -12.57
CA VAL A 7 3.49 -1.42 -12.62
C VAL A 7 2.40 -0.38 -12.78
N GLY A 8 1.34 -0.75 -13.48
CA GLY A 8 0.16 0.10 -13.63
C GLY A 8 -0.56 0.30 -12.29
N CYS A 9 -1.27 1.41 -12.14
CA CYS A 9 -2.05 1.73 -10.96
C CYS A 9 -3.46 2.16 -11.36
N ASN A 10 -4.49 1.52 -10.81
CA ASN A 10 -5.87 1.88 -11.12
C ASN A 10 -6.38 3.12 -10.37
N GLY A 11 -5.60 3.69 -9.44
CA GLY A 11 -5.96 4.90 -8.70
C GLY A 11 -6.34 6.08 -9.61
N PHE A 12 -5.56 6.31 -10.68
CA PHE A 12 -5.87 7.34 -11.69
C PHE A 12 -7.21 7.13 -12.42
N TYR A 13 -7.73 5.90 -12.39
CA TYR A 13 -8.95 5.51 -13.08
C TYR A 13 -10.15 5.34 -12.13
N ALA A 14 -10.09 5.92 -10.93
CA ALA A 14 -11.14 5.78 -9.92
C ALA A 14 -12.54 6.20 -10.41
N ARG A 15 -12.61 7.10 -11.40
CA ARG A 15 -13.85 7.59 -12.03
C ARG A 15 -14.08 6.99 -13.43
N HIS A 16 -13.39 5.92 -13.79
CA HIS A 16 -13.55 5.24 -15.07
C HIS A 16 -13.93 3.78 -14.84
N THR A 17 -14.43 3.12 -15.88
CA THR A 17 -14.72 1.69 -15.83
C THR A 17 -13.42 0.87 -15.77
N LEU A 18 -13.48 -0.31 -15.16
CA LEU A 18 -12.40 -1.29 -15.16
C LEU A 18 -11.87 -1.57 -16.59
N LYS A 19 -12.79 -1.73 -17.55
CA LYS A 19 -12.42 -1.95 -18.96
C LYS A 19 -11.51 -0.84 -19.50
N ARG A 20 -11.85 0.44 -19.26
CA ARG A 20 -11.03 1.56 -19.75
C ARG A 20 -9.63 1.57 -19.12
N PHE A 21 -9.53 1.24 -17.86
CA PHE A 21 -8.24 1.09 -17.17
C PHE A 21 -7.41 -0.02 -17.82
N LEU A 22 -7.97 -1.23 -17.94
CA LEU A 22 -7.25 -2.39 -18.49
C LEU A 22 -6.86 -2.18 -19.97
N ASP A 23 -7.71 -1.56 -20.77
CA ASP A 23 -7.38 -1.21 -22.15
C ASP A 23 -6.20 -0.21 -22.23
N ALA A 24 -6.10 0.71 -21.27
CA ALA A 24 -4.96 1.62 -21.17
C ALA A 24 -3.68 0.87 -20.79
N GLN A 25 -3.75 -0.08 -19.83
CA GLN A 25 -2.60 -0.91 -19.44
C GLN A 25 -2.09 -1.74 -20.64
N SER A 26 -2.99 -2.37 -21.39
CA SER A 26 -2.64 -3.13 -22.59
C SER A 26 -1.94 -2.25 -23.64
N ARG A 27 -2.42 -1.02 -23.88
CA ARG A 27 -1.76 -0.07 -24.79
C ARG A 27 -0.38 0.35 -24.31
N LEU A 28 -0.18 0.48 -23.00
CA LEU A 28 1.10 0.81 -22.38
C LEU A 28 2.00 -0.43 -22.22
N LYS A 29 1.57 -1.60 -22.68
CA LYS A 29 2.25 -2.89 -22.52
C LYS A 29 2.60 -3.20 -21.07
N ARG A 30 1.73 -2.84 -20.12
CA ARG A 30 1.89 -3.17 -18.70
C ARG A 30 1.16 -4.48 -18.41
N SER A 31 1.93 -5.51 -18.05
CA SER A 31 1.42 -6.84 -17.68
C SER A 31 1.26 -7.01 -16.17
N ARG A 32 1.62 -6.00 -15.37
CA ARG A 32 1.55 -6.05 -13.90
C ARG A 32 0.88 -4.81 -13.33
N LEU A 33 0.09 -5.01 -12.26
CA LEU A 33 -0.69 -3.93 -11.62
C LEU A 33 -0.43 -3.83 -10.12
N ALA A 34 -0.44 -2.59 -9.63
CA ALA A 34 -0.78 -2.24 -8.25
C ALA A 34 -2.29 -1.99 -8.19
N LEU A 35 -3.04 -2.84 -7.51
CA LEU A 35 -4.50 -2.82 -7.52
C LEU A 35 -5.07 -2.21 -6.23
N TYR A 36 -5.91 -1.21 -6.40
CA TYR A 36 -6.73 -0.61 -5.34
C TYR A 36 -8.17 -1.11 -5.46
N PRO A 37 -8.82 -1.57 -4.40
CA PRO A 37 -10.24 -1.94 -4.40
C PRO A 37 -11.12 -0.68 -4.48
N LEU A 38 -11.29 -0.19 -5.68
CA LEU A 38 -12.14 0.97 -5.97
C LEU A 38 -13.56 0.49 -6.30
N PRO A 39 -14.63 1.16 -5.84
CA PRO A 39 -16.01 0.71 -6.04
C PRO A 39 -16.38 0.42 -7.50
N ALA A 40 -15.80 1.17 -8.46
CA ALA A 40 -16.02 0.96 -9.89
C ALA A 40 -15.28 -0.24 -10.49
N HIS A 41 -14.29 -0.81 -9.78
CA HIS A 41 -13.44 -1.90 -10.26
C HIS A 41 -13.59 -3.16 -9.42
N LEU A 42 -13.56 -3.01 -8.12
CA LEU A 42 -13.65 -4.08 -7.15
C LEU A 42 -14.13 -3.46 -5.84
N TRP A 43 -15.28 -3.90 -5.33
CA TRP A 43 -15.74 -3.41 -4.04
C TRP A 43 -15.51 -4.45 -2.94
N LEU A 44 -14.82 -4.00 -1.90
CA LEU A 44 -14.42 -4.79 -0.78
C LEU A 44 -14.89 -4.17 0.53
N ASP A 45 -15.60 -4.95 1.34
CA ASP A 45 -15.91 -4.63 2.73
C ASP A 45 -15.47 -5.76 3.67
N HIS A 46 -15.76 -5.65 4.96
CA HIS A 46 -15.36 -6.68 5.94
C HIS A 46 -16.14 -8.02 5.82
N ILE A 47 -17.21 -8.06 5.00
CA ILE A 47 -18.07 -9.24 4.83
C ILE A 47 -17.89 -9.86 3.44
N ARG A 48 -17.78 -9.04 2.39
CA ARG A 48 -17.87 -9.49 1.00
C ARG A 48 -16.89 -8.80 0.07
N CYS A 49 -16.63 -9.48 -1.06
CA CYS A 49 -15.94 -8.92 -2.21
C CYS A 49 -16.88 -8.99 -3.42
N VAL A 50 -17.13 -7.85 -4.05
CA VAL A 50 -18.00 -7.75 -5.23
C VAL A 50 -17.14 -7.39 -6.44
N GLY A 51 -17.32 -8.13 -7.53
CA GLY A 51 -16.61 -7.91 -8.79
C GLY A 51 -15.31 -8.72 -8.95
N LEU A 52 -14.97 -9.60 -8.01
CA LEU A 52 -13.74 -10.39 -8.05
C LEU A 52 -13.66 -11.26 -9.32
N GLU A 53 -14.69 -12.06 -9.60
CA GLU A 53 -14.73 -12.92 -10.79
C GLU A 53 -14.65 -12.12 -12.09
N THR A 54 -15.34 -10.98 -12.15
CA THR A 54 -15.31 -10.10 -13.32
C THR A 54 -13.92 -9.52 -13.55
N LEU A 55 -13.24 -9.14 -12.47
CA LEU A 55 -11.88 -8.63 -12.50
C LEU A 55 -10.90 -9.71 -12.94
N ASP A 56 -10.98 -10.89 -12.33
CA ASP A 56 -10.10 -12.02 -12.59
C ASP A 56 -10.15 -12.44 -14.08
N VAL A 57 -11.34 -12.70 -14.61
CA VAL A 57 -11.55 -12.98 -16.03
C VAL A 57 -11.05 -11.85 -16.94
N ALA A 58 -11.20 -10.58 -16.52
CA ALA A 58 -10.76 -9.45 -17.32
C ALA A 58 -9.22 -9.29 -17.33
N LEU A 59 -8.54 -9.70 -16.26
CA LEU A 59 -7.09 -9.77 -16.15
C LEU A 59 -6.52 -10.91 -16.97
N GLU A 60 -7.05 -12.12 -16.80
CA GLU A 60 -6.64 -13.31 -17.56
C GLU A 60 -6.70 -13.09 -19.09
N ARG A 61 -7.81 -12.53 -19.57
CA ARG A 61 -7.99 -12.24 -21.02
C ARG A 61 -6.94 -11.29 -21.61
N ARG A 62 -6.19 -10.58 -20.76
CA ARG A 62 -5.20 -9.58 -21.17
C ARG A 62 -3.78 -9.94 -20.78
N ASP A 63 -3.60 -11.10 -20.17
CA ASP A 63 -2.32 -11.54 -19.59
C ASP A 63 -1.75 -10.48 -18.63
N ILE A 64 -2.61 -9.99 -17.73
CA ILE A 64 -2.27 -9.01 -16.71
C ILE A 64 -2.36 -9.66 -15.34
N SER A 65 -1.33 -9.50 -14.51
CA SER A 65 -1.28 -10.00 -13.14
C SER A 65 -1.31 -8.86 -12.11
N VAL A 66 -1.74 -9.16 -10.88
CA VAL A 66 -1.68 -8.23 -9.75
C VAL A 66 -0.39 -8.45 -8.98
N SER A 67 0.48 -7.46 -8.93
CA SER A 67 1.78 -7.54 -8.23
C SER A 67 1.71 -7.04 -6.79
N SER A 68 0.79 -6.12 -6.50
CA SER A 68 0.54 -5.62 -5.15
C SER A 68 -0.93 -5.21 -4.99
N PHE A 69 -1.49 -5.49 -3.83
CA PHE A 69 -2.87 -5.14 -3.48
C PHE A 69 -2.86 -4.08 -2.38
N HIS A 70 -3.60 -2.98 -2.57
CA HIS A 70 -3.58 -1.79 -1.72
C HIS A 70 -4.97 -1.50 -1.15
N PRO A 71 -5.35 -2.06 0.02
CA PRO A 71 -6.63 -1.80 0.66
C PRO A 71 -6.86 -0.32 0.95
N GLN A 72 -8.11 0.09 0.95
CA GLN A 72 -8.50 1.40 1.50
C GLN A 72 -8.52 1.32 3.03
N SER A 73 -7.69 2.13 3.68
CA SER A 73 -7.47 2.07 5.13
C SER A 73 -8.31 3.06 5.92
N PHE A 74 -8.80 4.12 5.32
CA PHE A 74 -9.43 5.26 6.02
C PHE A 74 -10.64 4.88 6.89
N GLN A 75 -11.39 3.83 6.51
CA GLN A 75 -12.57 3.36 7.27
C GLN A 75 -12.24 2.25 8.27
N TYR A 76 -11.03 1.69 8.22
CA TYR A 76 -10.62 0.52 8.99
C TYR A 76 -9.29 0.79 9.70
N SER A 77 -9.39 1.55 10.82
CA SER A 77 -8.20 1.96 11.57
C SER A 77 -7.54 0.78 12.29
N LEU A 78 -6.28 0.55 12.00
CA LEU A 78 -5.43 -0.43 12.69
C LEU A 78 -5.04 0.00 14.12
N PHE A 79 -5.37 1.23 14.51
CA PHE A 79 -5.15 1.76 15.87
C PHE A 79 -6.27 1.37 16.85
N GLU A 80 -7.31 0.70 16.39
CA GLU A 80 -8.38 0.17 17.23
C GLU A 80 -8.04 -1.22 17.78
N GLY A 81 -8.31 -1.41 19.08
CA GLY A 81 -8.01 -2.67 19.77
C GLY A 81 -8.84 -3.84 19.23
N THR A 82 -8.24 -5.01 19.10
CA THR A 82 -8.87 -6.25 18.59
C THR A 82 -10.09 -6.69 19.39
N LYS A 83 -10.21 -6.27 20.66
CA LYS A 83 -11.34 -6.58 21.55
C LYS A 83 -12.55 -5.67 21.34
N THR A 84 -12.40 -4.52 20.69
CA THR A 84 -13.52 -3.62 20.36
C THR A 84 -14.30 -4.14 19.15
N SER A 85 -15.53 -3.70 18.96
CA SER A 85 -16.30 -4.06 17.76
C SER A 85 -15.64 -3.53 16.50
N GLN A 86 -15.13 -2.29 16.54
CA GLN A 86 -14.47 -1.65 15.42
C GLN A 86 -13.15 -2.35 15.07
N GLY A 87 -12.33 -2.71 16.06
CA GLY A 87 -11.09 -3.46 15.83
C GLY A 87 -11.34 -4.86 15.25
N ARG A 88 -12.44 -5.52 15.64
CA ARG A 88 -12.83 -6.80 15.01
C ARG A 88 -13.27 -6.62 13.55
N TRP A 89 -13.99 -5.54 13.22
CA TRP A 89 -14.36 -5.24 11.82
C TRP A 89 -13.13 -4.91 10.99
N THR A 90 -12.20 -4.14 11.55
CA THR A 90 -10.89 -3.87 10.92
C THR A 90 -10.15 -5.17 10.61
N ALA A 91 -10.01 -6.06 11.60
CA ALA A 91 -9.36 -7.36 11.39
C ALA A 91 -10.09 -8.21 10.32
N ALA A 92 -11.42 -8.22 10.32
CA ALA A 92 -12.21 -8.95 9.32
C ALA A 92 -12.03 -8.37 7.90
N TYR A 93 -11.99 -7.05 7.78
CA TYR A 93 -11.71 -6.36 6.50
C TYR A 93 -10.32 -6.73 5.95
N TYR A 94 -9.27 -6.61 6.76
CA TYR A 94 -7.92 -6.91 6.28
C TYR A 94 -7.71 -8.40 5.98
N ARG A 95 -8.36 -9.31 6.71
CA ARG A 95 -8.39 -10.73 6.32
C ARG A 95 -9.06 -10.93 4.96
N ARG A 96 -10.16 -10.23 4.69
CA ARG A 96 -10.81 -10.23 3.37
C ARG A 96 -9.87 -9.69 2.29
N CYS A 97 -9.03 -8.70 2.60
CA CYS A 97 -8.01 -8.19 1.68
C CYS A 97 -6.96 -9.26 1.36
N VAL A 98 -6.54 -10.04 2.36
CA VAL A 98 -5.62 -11.18 2.17
C VAL A 98 -6.26 -12.25 1.28
N ASP A 99 -7.50 -12.66 1.57
CA ASP A 99 -8.23 -13.67 0.78
C ASP A 99 -8.36 -13.23 -0.67
N THR A 100 -8.67 -11.95 -0.89
CA THR A 100 -8.82 -11.36 -2.23
C THR A 100 -7.49 -11.30 -2.97
N ALA A 101 -6.42 -10.86 -2.29
CA ALA A 101 -5.08 -10.85 -2.87
C ALA A 101 -4.63 -12.27 -3.27
N ALA A 102 -4.80 -13.24 -2.39
CA ALA A 102 -4.49 -14.64 -2.66
C ALA A 102 -5.29 -15.21 -3.85
N ALA A 103 -6.59 -14.92 -3.91
CA ALA A 103 -7.45 -15.34 -5.03
C ALA A 103 -7.02 -14.75 -6.38
N LEU A 104 -6.43 -13.54 -6.38
CA LEU A 104 -5.87 -12.89 -7.58
C LEU A 104 -4.40 -13.29 -7.85
N GLY A 105 -3.85 -14.29 -7.14
CA GLY A 105 -2.44 -14.68 -7.27
C GLY A 105 -1.45 -13.59 -6.80
N CYS A 106 -1.92 -12.61 -6.06
CA CYS A 106 -1.08 -11.51 -5.56
C CYS A 106 -0.47 -11.88 -4.20
N SER A 107 0.86 -11.91 -4.14
CA SER A 107 1.59 -12.25 -2.92
C SER A 107 1.97 -11.05 -2.03
N THR A 108 1.57 -9.82 -2.38
CA THR A 108 1.96 -8.60 -1.65
C THR A 108 0.75 -7.76 -1.28
N LEU A 109 0.48 -7.62 0.01
CA LEU A 109 -0.56 -6.76 0.57
C LEU A 109 0.08 -5.51 1.17
N CYS A 110 -0.18 -4.34 0.59
CA CYS A 110 0.38 -3.06 1.04
C CYS A 110 -0.65 -2.34 1.91
N ILE A 111 -0.40 -2.20 3.20
CA ILE A 111 -1.31 -1.54 4.14
C ILE A 111 -0.82 -0.15 4.53
N GLU A 112 -1.77 0.73 4.76
CA GLU A 112 -1.58 2.14 5.09
C GLU A 112 -2.28 2.43 6.42
N PRO A 113 -1.57 2.39 7.58
CA PRO A 113 -2.15 2.63 8.88
C PRO A 113 -2.50 4.12 9.09
N ALA A 114 -3.71 4.50 8.68
CA ALA A 114 -4.25 5.85 8.84
C ALA A 114 -5.26 5.92 9.99
N GLY A 115 -5.63 7.15 10.41
CA GLY A 115 -6.74 7.41 11.31
C GLY A 115 -6.44 7.17 12.79
N SER A 116 -5.21 7.48 13.27
CA SER A 116 -4.96 7.58 14.71
C SER A 116 -5.75 8.75 15.31
N LEU A 117 -6.28 8.57 16.51
CA LEU A 117 -7.09 9.56 17.21
C LEU A 117 -6.20 10.45 18.09
N LEU A 118 -6.39 11.76 17.99
CA LEU A 118 -5.56 12.76 18.70
C LEU A 118 -5.88 12.84 20.20
N ASP A 119 -7.06 12.41 20.60
CA ASP A 119 -7.56 12.42 21.99
C ASP A 119 -7.36 11.09 22.72
N ARG A 120 -6.70 10.11 22.09
CA ARG A 120 -6.35 8.83 22.70
C ARG A 120 -4.86 8.70 22.96
N SER A 121 -4.50 7.85 23.93
CA SER A 121 -3.10 7.55 24.25
C SER A 121 -2.34 7.04 23.04
N PRO A 122 -1.25 7.72 22.61
CA PRO A 122 -0.40 7.23 21.51
C PRO A 122 0.18 5.82 21.79
N GLN A 123 0.51 5.54 23.06
CA GLN A 123 1.07 4.23 23.46
C GLN A 123 0.04 3.11 23.35
N GLU A 124 -1.22 3.38 23.69
CA GLU A 124 -2.30 2.42 23.52
C GLU A 124 -2.56 2.13 22.03
N GLN A 125 -2.67 3.18 21.23
CA GLN A 125 -2.87 3.07 19.79
C GLN A 125 -1.70 2.34 19.12
N TRP A 126 -0.46 2.60 19.54
CA TRP A 126 0.70 1.87 19.05
C TRP A 126 0.63 0.36 19.36
N ARG A 127 0.27 -0.02 20.59
CA ARG A 127 0.08 -1.44 20.96
C ARG A 127 -1.00 -2.10 20.11
N ASN A 128 -2.12 -1.39 19.87
CA ASN A 128 -3.19 -1.89 19.02
C ASN A 128 -2.71 -2.10 17.58
N LEU A 129 -1.93 -1.16 17.02
CA LEU A 129 -1.31 -1.29 15.70
C LEU A 129 -0.44 -2.54 15.62
N VAL A 130 0.47 -2.73 16.58
CA VAL A 130 1.35 -3.91 16.64
C VAL A 130 0.53 -5.20 16.69
N GLU A 131 -0.49 -5.28 17.56
CA GLU A 131 -1.35 -6.46 17.69
C GLU A 131 -2.13 -6.75 16.39
N GLN A 132 -2.71 -5.72 15.75
CA GLN A 132 -3.45 -5.86 14.50
C GLN A 132 -2.55 -6.31 13.35
N VAL A 133 -1.37 -5.70 13.20
CA VAL A 133 -0.42 -6.04 12.13
C VAL A 133 0.16 -7.44 12.34
N ALA A 134 0.53 -7.81 13.55
CA ALA A 134 1.04 -9.15 13.86
C ALA A 134 -0.01 -10.23 13.57
N GLY A 135 -1.26 -10.01 13.99
CA GLY A 135 -2.37 -10.91 13.70
C GLY A 135 -2.66 -11.03 12.20
N LEU A 136 -2.54 -9.93 11.45
CA LEU A 136 -2.68 -9.92 10.00
C LEU A 136 -1.54 -10.67 9.30
N CYS A 137 -0.28 -10.47 9.73
CA CYS A 137 0.87 -11.20 9.18
C CYS A 137 0.74 -12.72 9.40
N ALA A 138 0.31 -13.14 10.60
CA ALA A 138 0.09 -14.55 10.91
C ALA A 138 -0.99 -15.18 10.00
N TYR A 139 -2.06 -14.45 9.72
CA TYR A 139 -3.12 -14.88 8.80
C TYR A 139 -2.63 -14.90 7.35
N ALA A 140 -2.00 -13.83 6.89
CA ALA A 140 -1.54 -13.66 5.50
C ALA A 140 -0.51 -14.72 5.09
N ARG A 141 0.39 -15.10 6.01
CA ARG A 141 1.38 -16.17 5.79
C ARG A 141 0.74 -17.51 5.42
N GLN A 142 -0.43 -17.85 6.00
CA GLN A 142 -1.16 -19.07 5.68
C GLN A 142 -1.72 -19.07 4.25
N HIS A 143 -1.85 -17.91 3.65
CA HIS A 143 -2.38 -17.68 2.30
C HIS A 143 -1.28 -17.32 1.27
N GLY A 144 -0.01 -17.41 1.66
CA GLY A 144 1.11 -17.05 0.77
C GLY A 144 1.21 -15.55 0.48
N VAL A 145 0.63 -14.70 1.34
CA VAL A 145 0.61 -13.24 1.17
C VAL A 145 1.54 -12.58 2.19
N GLN A 146 2.41 -11.68 1.72
CA GLN A 146 3.29 -10.86 2.53
C GLN A 146 2.63 -9.52 2.85
N VAL A 147 2.53 -9.19 4.12
CA VAL A 147 2.06 -7.87 4.58
C VAL A 147 3.21 -6.88 4.53
N CYS A 148 2.98 -5.76 3.84
CA CYS A 148 3.93 -4.66 3.72
C CYS A 148 3.28 -3.39 4.26
N VAL A 149 3.95 -2.71 5.18
CA VAL A 149 3.44 -1.52 5.87
C VAL A 149 4.14 -0.28 5.32
N GLN A 150 3.38 0.79 5.07
CA GLN A 150 3.94 2.09 4.71
C GLN A 150 3.81 3.11 5.84
N THR A 151 4.64 4.14 5.80
CA THR A 151 4.40 5.37 6.56
C THR A 151 3.27 6.17 5.94
N VAL A 152 2.67 7.05 6.74
CA VAL A 152 1.56 7.90 6.33
C VAL A 152 1.90 9.38 6.53
N THR A 153 1.15 10.25 5.89
CA THR A 153 1.33 11.69 6.03
C THR A 153 0.80 12.19 7.38
N ARG A 154 1.23 13.37 7.80
CA ARG A 154 0.73 14.04 9.01
C ARG A 154 -0.78 14.30 8.97
N ALA A 155 -1.35 14.45 7.78
CA ALA A 155 -2.79 14.62 7.61
C ALA A 155 -3.58 13.32 7.82
N GLU A 156 -2.94 12.17 7.60
CA GLU A 156 -3.58 10.86 7.68
C GLU A 156 -3.49 10.25 9.08
N SER A 157 -2.39 10.49 9.81
CA SER A 157 -2.20 9.95 11.16
C SER A 157 -1.22 10.77 11.99
N GLY A 158 -1.37 10.68 13.31
CA GLY A 158 -0.39 11.14 14.30
C GLY A 158 0.75 10.16 14.57
N LEU A 159 0.63 8.91 14.10
CA LEU A 159 1.56 7.81 14.32
C LEU A 159 1.99 7.18 12.99
N LEU A 160 3.14 6.53 12.97
CA LEU A 160 3.74 5.82 11.83
C LEU A 160 4.00 6.75 10.62
N ARG A 161 4.69 7.86 10.86
CA ARG A 161 4.96 8.91 9.88
C ARG A 161 6.40 8.96 9.38
N THR A 162 7.31 8.29 10.08
CA THR A 162 8.76 8.33 9.82
C THR A 162 9.33 6.94 9.64
N LEU A 163 10.50 6.88 8.99
CA LEU A 163 11.29 5.65 8.88
C LEU A 163 11.63 5.07 10.25
N GLU A 164 11.95 5.90 11.23
CA GLU A 164 12.24 5.46 12.61
C GLU A 164 11.05 4.74 13.24
N GLU A 165 9.83 5.30 13.10
CA GLU A 165 8.61 4.66 13.59
C GLU A 165 8.32 3.35 12.84
N LEU A 166 8.60 3.29 11.53
CA LEU A 166 8.44 2.07 10.76
C LEU A 166 9.46 1.00 11.17
N LEU A 167 10.71 1.35 11.37
CA LEU A 167 11.74 0.44 11.87
C LEU A 167 11.33 -0.17 13.22
N ARG A 168 10.86 0.67 14.15
CA ARG A 168 10.32 0.20 15.42
C ARG A 168 9.17 -0.80 15.24
N LEU A 169 8.22 -0.52 14.32
CA LEU A 169 7.14 -1.47 14.05
C LEU A 169 7.66 -2.79 13.49
N LEU A 170 8.64 -2.76 12.60
CA LEU A 170 9.22 -3.97 12.01
C LEU A 170 10.11 -4.77 12.98
N GLU A 171 10.65 -4.13 14.02
CA GLU A 171 11.30 -4.82 15.15
C GLU A 171 10.27 -5.56 16.00
N GLU A 172 9.12 -4.92 16.31
CA GLU A 172 8.02 -5.52 17.08
C GLU A 172 7.22 -6.56 16.26
N VAL A 173 7.19 -6.45 14.92
CA VAL A 173 6.52 -7.39 14.00
C VAL A 173 7.47 -7.80 12.87
N PRO A 174 8.42 -8.72 13.11
CA PRO A 174 9.46 -9.11 12.15
C PRO A 174 8.93 -9.74 10.85
N ASP A 175 7.74 -10.33 10.89
CA ASP A 175 7.05 -10.92 9.73
C ASP A 175 6.52 -9.87 8.74
N ALA A 176 6.45 -8.59 9.13
CA ALA A 176 6.06 -7.52 8.23
C ALA A 176 7.23 -7.05 7.35
N CYS A 177 6.89 -6.53 6.17
CA CYS A 177 7.81 -5.85 5.26
C CYS A 177 7.42 -4.37 5.12
N ALA A 178 8.13 -3.63 4.28
CA ALA A 178 7.94 -2.20 4.08
C ALA A 178 7.44 -1.87 2.68
N VAL A 179 6.66 -0.80 2.60
CA VAL A 179 6.40 -0.03 1.37
C VAL A 179 7.04 1.35 1.55
N LEU A 180 7.84 1.75 0.59
CA LEU A 180 8.33 3.12 0.51
C LEU A 180 7.33 3.96 -0.28
N ASP A 181 6.71 4.94 0.36
CA ASP A 181 5.90 5.96 -0.31
C ASP A 181 6.63 7.30 -0.30
N THR A 182 6.83 7.89 -1.48
CA THR A 182 7.64 9.09 -1.64
C THR A 182 7.03 10.33 -1.00
N VAL A 183 5.72 10.41 -0.82
CA VAL A 183 5.07 11.58 -0.20
C VAL A 183 5.30 11.65 1.31
N PRO A 184 4.96 10.64 2.13
CA PRO A 184 5.27 10.68 3.56
C PRO A 184 6.79 10.72 3.83
N ALA A 185 7.62 10.00 3.05
CA ALA A 185 9.08 10.08 3.18
C ALA A 185 9.59 11.52 2.97
N SER A 186 9.08 12.21 1.94
CA SER A 186 9.41 13.63 1.71
C SER A 186 8.94 14.55 2.82
N GLN A 187 7.76 14.30 3.40
CA GLN A 187 7.27 15.09 4.55
C GLN A 187 8.12 14.89 5.80
N ALA A 188 8.71 13.72 5.97
CA ALA A 188 9.65 13.42 7.04
C ALA A 188 11.08 13.95 6.76
N GLY A 189 11.35 14.46 5.56
CA GLY A 189 12.69 14.91 5.15
C GLY A 189 13.65 13.75 4.84
N GLU A 190 13.13 12.57 4.54
CA GLU A 190 13.89 11.33 4.36
C GLU A 190 14.21 11.09 2.88
N SER A 191 15.42 10.62 2.59
CA SER A 191 15.85 10.29 1.21
C SER A 191 15.55 8.82 0.86
N ILE A 192 15.47 8.52 -0.43
CA ILE A 192 15.34 7.15 -0.94
C ILE A 192 16.54 6.31 -0.48
N SER A 193 17.76 6.86 -0.59
CA SER A 193 18.99 6.18 -0.19
C SER A 193 19.00 5.81 1.30
N LEU A 194 18.46 6.68 2.17
CA LEU A 194 18.32 6.39 3.61
C LEU A 194 17.40 5.18 3.85
N TRP A 195 16.25 5.15 3.17
CA TRP A 195 15.30 4.05 3.28
C TRP A 195 15.90 2.71 2.84
N PHE A 196 16.59 2.68 1.69
CA PHE A 196 17.22 1.46 1.20
C PHE A 196 18.41 1.02 2.06
N SER A 197 19.19 1.97 2.62
CA SER A 197 20.25 1.67 3.57
C SER A 197 19.73 1.03 4.85
N ALA A 198 18.56 1.49 5.35
CA ALA A 198 18.00 1.00 6.61
C ALA A 198 17.21 -0.31 6.45
N LEU A 199 16.47 -0.47 5.36
CA LEU A 199 15.50 -1.54 5.17
C LEU A 199 15.89 -2.57 4.11
N GLY A 200 16.69 -2.19 3.09
CA GLY A 200 17.16 -3.08 2.04
C GLY A 200 16.03 -3.91 1.41
N GLU A 201 16.18 -5.23 1.47
CA GLU A 201 15.21 -6.19 0.93
C GLU A 201 13.85 -6.23 1.63
N LYS A 202 13.71 -5.60 2.81
CA LYS A 202 12.41 -5.43 3.47
C LYS A 202 11.47 -4.53 2.66
N ILE A 203 11.99 -3.67 1.77
CA ILE A 203 11.17 -2.86 0.86
C ILE A 203 10.69 -3.75 -0.28
N ARG A 204 9.40 -4.08 -0.29
CA ARG A 204 8.78 -4.95 -1.31
C ARG A 204 8.07 -4.19 -2.41
N HIS A 205 7.67 -2.96 -2.13
CA HIS A 205 6.97 -2.10 -3.09
C HIS A 205 7.36 -0.64 -2.88
N VAL A 206 7.45 0.12 -3.97
CA VAL A 206 7.61 1.58 -3.96
C VAL A 206 6.38 2.22 -4.58
N ARG A 207 5.73 3.10 -3.82
CA ARG A 207 4.70 4.01 -4.33
C ARG A 207 5.37 5.33 -4.70
N PHE A 208 5.54 5.54 -5.98
CA PHE A 208 6.18 6.75 -6.47
C PHE A 208 5.09 7.80 -6.75
N ARG A 209 5.03 8.82 -5.92
CA ARG A 209 4.03 9.89 -5.97
C ARG A 209 4.69 11.26 -5.89
N ASP A 210 4.05 12.27 -6.45
CA ASP A 210 4.33 13.67 -6.18
C ASP A 210 3.29 14.26 -5.22
N GLY A 211 3.62 15.33 -4.52
CA GLY A 211 2.71 15.87 -3.52
C GLY A 211 3.12 17.20 -2.92
N ARG A 212 2.27 17.64 -1.97
CA ARG A 212 2.48 18.79 -1.09
C ARG A 212 2.19 18.39 0.36
N THR A 213 2.31 19.35 1.27
CA THR A 213 2.06 19.13 2.71
C THR A 213 0.64 18.66 3.02
N ASP A 214 -0.32 18.95 2.16
CA ASP A 214 -1.74 18.61 2.28
C ASP A 214 -2.16 17.36 1.47
N GLY A 215 -1.20 16.65 0.84
CA GLY A 215 -1.45 15.39 0.14
C GLY A 215 -0.78 15.25 -1.22
N GLY A 216 -1.17 14.21 -1.96
CA GLY A 216 -0.68 13.94 -3.30
C GLY A 216 -1.09 14.99 -4.35
N ARG A 217 -0.35 15.06 -5.45
CA ARG A 217 -0.58 15.97 -6.59
C ARG A 217 -0.32 15.22 -7.91
N ILE A 218 -0.76 15.81 -8.99
CA ILE A 218 -0.33 15.43 -10.33
C ILE A 218 1.18 15.66 -10.43
N TRP A 219 1.87 14.79 -11.11
CA TRP A 219 3.32 14.85 -11.22
C TRP A 219 3.82 16.16 -11.84
N GLY A 220 4.75 16.80 -11.15
CA GLY A 220 5.28 18.10 -11.49
C GLY A 220 4.55 19.28 -10.86
N GLU A 221 3.40 19.06 -10.18
CA GLU A 221 2.66 20.09 -9.45
C GLU A 221 2.94 20.07 -7.95
N GLY A 222 3.68 19.09 -7.48
CA GLY A 222 4.13 18.96 -6.10
C GLY A 222 5.27 19.89 -5.76
N VAL A 223 5.72 19.81 -4.50
CA VAL A 223 6.85 20.57 -3.96
C VAL A 223 7.98 19.68 -3.48
N TYR A 224 7.79 18.36 -3.54
CA TYR A 224 8.80 17.41 -3.09
C TYR A 224 9.88 17.15 -4.14
N PRO A 225 11.06 16.62 -3.76
CA PRO A 225 12.19 16.42 -4.65
C PRO A 225 12.01 15.23 -5.59
N PHE A 226 10.89 15.19 -6.29
CA PHE A 226 10.42 14.12 -7.17
C PHE A 226 11.51 13.63 -8.16
N HIS A 227 12.19 14.55 -8.87
CA HIS A 227 13.25 14.17 -9.80
C HIS A 227 14.47 13.57 -9.07
N SER A 228 14.87 14.14 -7.93
CA SER A 228 15.97 13.62 -7.12
C SER A 228 15.64 12.23 -6.59
N TYR A 229 14.40 12.00 -6.17
CA TYR A 229 13.95 10.68 -5.71
C TYR A 229 13.97 9.65 -6.84
N GLY A 230 13.57 10.03 -8.04
CA GLY A 230 13.67 9.17 -9.21
C GLY A 230 15.12 8.78 -9.52
N ALA A 231 16.05 9.75 -9.49
CA ALA A 231 17.48 9.49 -9.68
C ALA A 231 18.03 8.52 -8.62
N GLN A 232 17.75 8.78 -7.33
CA GLN A 232 18.18 7.90 -6.24
C GLN A 232 17.63 6.48 -6.38
N LEU A 233 16.36 6.32 -6.80
CA LEU A 233 15.75 5.01 -7.01
C LEU A 233 16.43 4.22 -8.14
N LEU A 234 16.99 4.89 -9.14
CA LEU A 234 17.75 4.25 -10.22
C LEU A 234 19.14 3.77 -9.77
N GLU A 235 19.70 4.38 -8.72
CA GLU A 235 21.05 4.06 -8.21
C GLU A 235 21.04 2.90 -7.20
N VAL A 236 19.88 2.59 -6.57
CA VAL A 236 19.79 1.49 -5.59
C VAL A 236 19.53 0.15 -6.27
N PRO A 237 20.08 -0.97 -5.75
CA PRO A 237 19.88 -2.31 -6.31
C PRO A 237 18.48 -2.85 -5.95
N TYR A 238 17.44 -2.20 -6.42
CA TYR A 238 16.06 -2.56 -6.11
C TYR A 238 15.46 -3.49 -7.15
N THR A 239 14.91 -4.63 -6.71
CA THR A 239 14.30 -5.66 -7.55
C THR A 239 12.78 -5.78 -7.42
N GLY A 240 12.19 -5.04 -6.50
CA GLY A 240 10.74 -5.01 -6.28
C GLY A 240 9.98 -4.18 -7.31
N THR A 241 8.71 -3.95 -7.07
CA THR A 241 7.83 -3.22 -7.99
C THR A 241 7.68 -1.74 -7.61
N VAL A 242 7.50 -0.90 -8.62
CA VAL A 242 7.27 0.54 -8.48
C VAL A 242 5.94 0.89 -9.12
N SER A 243 4.97 1.34 -8.33
CA SER A 243 3.74 1.90 -8.86
C SER A 243 3.85 3.42 -8.99
N LEU A 244 3.49 3.89 -10.18
CA LEU A 244 3.36 5.31 -10.44
C LEU A 244 1.95 5.72 -10.05
N CYS A 245 1.80 6.34 -8.88
CA CYS A 245 0.51 6.72 -8.34
C CYS A 245 0.26 8.22 -8.44
N GLY A 246 -0.97 8.59 -8.75
CA GLY A 246 -1.47 9.97 -8.65
C GLY A 246 -2.42 10.13 -7.48
N VAL A 247 -3.01 11.31 -7.38
CA VAL A 247 -3.98 11.72 -6.36
C VAL A 247 -5.27 10.91 -6.48
#